data_fd1ad99e26029483d9eaeb32b1f5710e
#
_entry.id   fd1ad99e26029483d9eaeb32b1f5710e
#
_cell.length_a   1.000
_cell.length_b   1.000
_cell.length_c   1.000
_cell.angle_alpha   90.00
_cell.angle_beta   90.00
_cell.angle_gamma   90.00
#
_symmetry.space_group_name_H-M   'P 1'
#
loop_
_entity.id
_entity.type
_entity.pdbx_description
1 polymer ?
#
loop_
_entity_poly.entity_id
_entity_poly.type
_entity_poly.pdbx_seq_one_letter_code
_entity_poly.pdbx_strand_id
1 'polypeptide(L)'
;MMKPSILRSLHSALSRGSSHLARRGYATDPVPERKVAILGAAGGIGQPLSLLMKLNPLVSSLSLYDIAGTPGVAADVSHINTRSEVAGYQGEDELGKALEGSDIVIIPAGVPRKPGMTRDDLFNINAGIVKSLCSAIAKYCPNALVNMISNPVNSTVPIAAEIFKKAGTYDEKKLFGVTTLDVVRAKTFYAGKAKVPVAEVNVPVVGGHAGITILPLFSQATPKANLDDDVIKALTKRTQDGGTEVVEAKAGKGSATLSMAYAGALFADACLKGLNRVPDVVECSFVQSSITELPFFASKVKLGKNGVEEVLGLGPLSDFEQQGLESLKPELKSSIEKGIKFANQ
;
A
#
# COMPACT_ATOMS: atom_id res chain seq x y z
N MET A 1 62.12 -24.42 34.49
CA MET A 1 61.90 -25.62 33.61
C MET A 1 60.53 -26.20 33.92
N MET A 2 59.54 -25.91 33.10
CA MET A 2 58.18 -26.48 33.20
C MET A 2 58.13 -27.81 32.50
N LYS A 3 57.51 -28.81 33.16
CA LYS A 3 57.46 -30.19 32.70
C LYS A 3 56.64 -30.36 31.38
N PRO A 4 57.05 -31.24 30.45
CA PRO A 4 56.42 -31.41 29.11
C PRO A 4 55.05 -32.05 29.11
N SER A 5 54.44 -32.37 30.23
CA SER A 5 53.14 -33.06 30.32
C SER A 5 51.90 -32.16 30.21
N ILE A 6 52.07 -30.84 30.31
CA ILE A 6 50.91 -29.89 30.28
C ILE A 6 50.60 -29.46 28.84
N LEU A 7 51.56 -29.52 27.92
CA LEU A 7 51.33 -29.16 26.50
C LEU A 7 50.54 -30.22 25.68
N ARG A 8 50.49 -31.49 26.14
CA ARG A 8 49.75 -32.52 25.44
C ARG A 8 48.24 -32.55 25.75
N SER A 9 47.83 -32.02 26.88
CA SER A 9 46.38 -31.98 27.24
C SER A 9 45.60 -30.84 26.55
N LEU A 10 46.27 -29.77 26.14
CA LEU A 10 45.67 -28.65 25.45
C LEU A 10 45.43 -28.91 23.95
N HIS A 11 46.23 -29.79 23.33
CA HIS A 11 46.03 -30.16 21.90
C HIS A 11 44.88 -31.13 21.69
N SER A 12 44.54 -31.94 22.68
CA SER A 12 43.41 -32.89 22.55
C SER A 12 42.05 -32.27 22.85
N ALA A 13 42.02 -31.11 23.54
CA ALA A 13 40.79 -30.37 23.82
C ALA A 13 40.35 -29.49 22.65
N LEU A 14 41.30 -29.03 21.80
CA LEU A 14 41.02 -28.19 20.63
C LEU A 14 40.62 -29.00 19.38
N SER A 15 40.91 -30.33 19.36
CA SER A 15 40.58 -31.18 18.21
C SER A 15 39.19 -31.88 18.33
N ARG A 16 38.50 -31.77 19.47
CA ARG A 16 37.16 -32.34 19.67
C ARG A 16 36.02 -31.32 19.58
N GLY A 17 36.33 -30.04 19.39
CA GLY A 17 35.32 -28.99 19.25
C GLY A 17 34.90 -28.61 17.83
N SER A 18 35.46 -29.27 16.81
CA SER A 18 35.35 -28.87 15.39
C SER A 18 34.48 -29.74 14.49
N SER A 19 33.71 -30.69 15.02
CA SER A 19 32.95 -31.64 14.17
C SER A 19 31.44 -31.66 14.37
N HIS A 20 30.84 -30.68 15.08
CA HIS A 20 29.40 -30.52 15.20
C HIS A 20 28.88 -29.10 14.92
N LEU A 21 29.57 -28.33 14.12
CA LEU A 21 28.87 -27.37 13.26
C LEU A 21 28.28 -28.21 12.13
N ALA A 22 27.24 -28.97 12.47
CA ALA A 22 26.29 -29.43 11.47
C ALA A 22 25.98 -28.21 10.62
N ARG A 23 26.37 -28.23 9.35
CA ARG A 23 25.72 -27.44 8.31
C ARG A 23 24.24 -27.76 8.47
N ARG A 24 23.50 -26.96 9.25
CA ARG A 24 22.10 -26.78 9.03
C ARG A 24 22.07 -26.21 7.62
N GLY A 25 21.94 -27.08 6.65
CA GLY A 25 21.43 -26.70 5.36
C GLY A 25 20.08 -26.06 5.68
N TYR A 26 20.04 -24.74 5.61
CA TYR A 26 18.78 -24.07 5.42
C TYR A 26 18.32 -24.55 4.05
N ALA A 27 17.60 -25.66 4.01
CA ALA A 27 16.61 -25.88 2.99
C ALA A 27 15.55 -24.82 3.27
N THR A 28 15.83 -23.58 2.90
CA THR A 28 14.81 -22.57 2.75
C THR A 28 13.94 -23.10 1.65
N ASP A 29 12.67 -23.38 1.95
CA ASP A 29 11.69 -23.54 0.90
C ASP A 29 11.92 -22.40 -0.09
N PRO A 30 11.96 -22.68 -1.40
CA PRO A 30 12.24 -21.64 -2.38
C PRO A 30 11.23 -20.51 -2.18
N VAL A 31 11.72 -19.31 -2.01
CA VAL A 31 10.85 -18.12 -1.88
C VAL A 31 9.95 -18.10 -3.12
N PRO A 32 8.62 -18.09 -2.97
CA PRO A 32 7.70 -18.16 -4.10
C PRO A 32 8.02 -17.06 -5.13
N GLU A 33 7.88 -17.42 -6.41
CA GLU A 33 7.96 -16.43 -7.48
C GLU A 33 6.74 -15.52 -7.43
N ARG A 34 6.98 -14.20 -7.43
CA ARG A 34 5.92 -13.18 -7.40
C ARG A 34 6.20 -12.09 -8.41
N LYS A 35 5.24 -11.86 -9.29
CA LYS A 35 5.28 -10.77 -10.26
C LYS A 35 4.44 -9.60 -9.77
N VAL A 36 5.05 -8.43 -9.72
CA VAL A 36 4.38 -7.15 -9.40
C VAL A 36 4.42 -6.24 -10.61
N ALA A 37 3.27 -5.71 -11.03
CA ALA A 37 3.18 -4.68 -12.05
C ALA A 37 2.89 -3.31 -11.42
N ILE A 38 3.60 -2.27 -11.87
CA ILE A 38 3.38 -0.88 -11.47
C ILE A 38 2.91 -0.10 -12.71
N LEU A 39 1.66 0.38 -12.68
CA LEU A 39 1.05 1.16 -13.74
C LEU A 39 1.11 2.65 -13.41
N GLY A 40 1.95 3.39 -14.13
CA GLY A 40 2.36 4.76 -13.80
C GLY A 40 3.79 4.81 -13.24
N ALA A 41 4.65 3.89 -13.69
CA ALA A 41 5.99 3.68 -13.13
C ALA A 41 6.97 4.83 -13.40
N ALA A 42 6.77 5.62 -14.43
CA ALA A 42 7.61 6.77 -14.74
C ALA A 42 7.23 8.05 -13.99
N GLY A 43 6.09 8.03 -13.27
CA GLY A 43 5.60 9.17 -12.50
C GLY A 43 6.35 9.42 -11.18
N GLY A 44 6.02 10.54 -10.53
CA GLY A 44 6.69 10.95 -9.27
C GLY A 44 6.44 10.00 -8.08
N ILE A 45 5.37 9.20 -8.10
CA ILE A 45 5.15 8.09 -7.15
C ILE A 45 5.77 6.81 -7.71
N GLY A 46 5.61 6.57 -9.02
CA GLY A 46 6.01 5.33 -9.66
C GLY A 46 7.50 5.02 -9.56
N GLN A 47 8.36 6.00 -9.81
CA GLN A 47 9.82 5.80 -9.75
C GLN A 47 10.30 5.35 -8.36
N PRO A 48 10.05 6.10 -7.26
CA PRO A 48 10.45 5.66 -5.92
C PRO A 48 9.73 4.37 -5.47
N LEU A 49 8.49 4.14 -5.91
CA LEU A 49 7.80 2.88 -5.65
C LEU A 49 8.49 1.71 -6.36
N SER A 50 8.93 1.89 -7.61
CA SER A 50 9.68 0.88 -8.35
C SER A 50 10.99 0.52 -7.65
N LEU A 51 11.72 1.51 -7.12
CA LEU A 51 12.90 1.29 -6.30
C LEU A 51 12.57 0.44 -5.06
N LEU A 52 11.54 0.80 -4.31
CA LEU A 52 11.16 0.09 -3.09
C LEU A 52 10.70 -1.35 -3.37
N MET A 53 9.94 -1.57 -4.43
CA MET A 53 9.52 -2.91 -4.83
C MET A 53 10.67 -3.75 -5.37
N LYS A 54 11.66 -3.15 -6.04
CA LYS A 54 12.91 -3.82 -6.44
C LYS A 54 13.71 -4.33 -5.24
N LEU A 55 13.69 -3.59 -4.14
CA LEU A 55 14.36 -3.96 -2.88
C LEU A 55 13.58 -5.00 -2.07
N ASN A 56 12.31 -5.24 -2.39
CA ASN A 56 11.49 -6.19 -1.65
C ASN A 56 11.91 -7.64 -1.98
N PRO A 57 12.34 -8.44 -0.98
CA PRO A 57 12.85 -9.80 -1.21
C PRO A 57 11.75 -10.79 -1.67
N LEU A 58 10.48 -10.43 -1.52
CA LEU A 58 9.36 -11.28 -1.96
C LEU A 58 9.04 -11.10 -3.44
N VAL A 59 9.60 -10.09 -4.11
CA VAL A 59 9.39 -9.83 -5.54
C VAL A 59 10.47 -10.52 -6.36
N SER A 60 10.08 -11.35 -7.32
CA SER A 60 10.97 -11.98 -8.28
C SER A 60 10.92 -11.35 -9.67
N SER A 61 9.79 -10.76 -10.04
CA SER A 61 9.60 -10.08 -11.33
C SER A 61 8.86 -8.75 -11.12
N LEU A 62 9.41 -7.70 -11.68
CA LEU A 62 8.88 -6.34 -11.58
C LEU A 62 8.60 -5.79 -12.98
N SER A 63 7.33 -5.66 -13.32
CA SER A 63 6.87 -5.03 -14.57
C SER A 63 6.59 -3.55 -14.33
N LEU A 64 7.31 -2.69 -15.02
CA LEU A 64 7.13 -1.24 -14.97
C LEU A 64 6.42 -0.78 -16.24
N TYR A 65 5.26 -0.15 -16.10
CA TYR A 65 4.48 0.35 -17.22
C TYR A 65 4.13 1.83 -17.06
N ASP A 66 4.23 2.56 -18.15
CA ASP A 66 3.69 3.91 -18.30
C ASP A 66 3.42 4.22 -19.79
N ILE A 67 2.73 5.31 -20.07
CA ILE A 67 2.52 5.78 -21.45
C ILE A 67 3.82 6.29 -22.08
N ALA A 68 4.79 6.73 -21.26
CA ALA A 68 6.11 7.21 -21.71
C ALA A 68 7.15 7.07 -20.60
N GLY A 69 8.44 7.00 -20.97
CA GLY A 69 9.58 7.12 -20.05
C GLY A 69 9.96 5.86 -19.27
N THR A 70 9.21 4.80 -19.39
CA THR A 70 9.42 3.57 -18.61
C THR A 70 10.72 2.82 -18.93
N PRO A 71 11.21 2.77 -20.20
CA PRO A 71 12.47 2.09 -20.48
C PRO A 71 13.66 2.64 -19.68
N GLY A 72 13.72 3.97 -19.50
CA GLY A 72 14.77 4.60 -18.69
C GLY A 72 14.70 4.22 -17.21
N VAL A 73 13.48 4.24 -16.62
CA VAL A 73 13.25 3.83 -15.22
C VAL A 73 13.59 2.35 -15.04
N ALA A 74 13.18 1.50 -15.96
CA ALA A 74 13.45 0.05 -15.89
C ALA A 74 14.96 -0.23 -15.99
N ALA A 75 15.67 0.44 -16.88
CA ALA A 75 17.11 0.30 -17.02
C ALA A 75 17.82 0.66 -15.71
N ASP A 76 17.51 1.82 -15.12
CA ASP A 76 18.13 2.29 -13.87
C ASP A 76 17.83 1.33 -12.71
N VAL A 77 16.57 0.98 -12.49
CA VAL A 77 16.15 0.08 -11.42
C VAL A 77 16.73 -1.34 -11.61
N SER A 78 16.92 -1.81 -12.85
CA SER A 78 17.50 -3.13 -13.14
C SER A 78 18.95 -3.28 -12.69
N HIS A 79 19.70 -2.17 -12.56
CA HIS A 79 21.08 -2.19 -12.08
C HIS A 79 21.21 -2.48 -10.58
N ILE A 80 20.11 -2.50 -9.82
CA ILE A 80 20.14 -2.79 -8.40
C ILE A 80 20.26 -4.30 -8.19
N ASN A 81 21.22 -4.73 -7.39
CA ASN A 81 21.64 -6.11 -7.21
C ASN A 81 20.72 -6.93 -6.28
N THR A 82 19.44 -7.06 -6.65
CA THR A 82 18.47 -7.93 -5.97
C THR A 82 17.98 -9.02 -6.92
N ARG A 83 17.29 -10.03 -6.39
CA ARG A 83 16.77 -11.17 -7.18
C ARG A 83 15.68 -10.75 -8.20
N SER A 84 15.05 -9.64 -7.99
CA SER A 84 13.92 -9.22 -8.82
C SER A 84 14.39 -8.85 -10.23
N GLU A 85 13.86 -9.50 -11.25
CA GLU A 85 14.04 -9.13 -12.65
C GLU A 85 13.12 -7.96 -13.00
N VAL A 86 13.62 -6.99 -13.78
CA VAL A 86 12.87 -5.78 -14.12
C VAL A 86 12.65 -5.71 -15.61
N ALA A 87 11.41 -5.51 -16.03
CA ALA A 87 11.05 -5.25 -17.41
C ALA A 87 10.24 -3.93 -17.52
N GLY A 88 10.59 -3.10 -18.49
CA GLY A 88 9.89 -1.85 -18.81
C GLY A 88 9.02 -2.01 -20.04
N TYR A 89 7.79 -1.47 -19.95
CA TYR A 89 6.79 -1.51 -21.00
C TYR A 89 6.23 -0.10 -21.20
N GLN A 90 5.98 0.30 -22.44
CA GLN A 90 5.57 1.65 -22.76
C GLN A 90 4.47 1.67 -23.81
N GLY A 91 3.46 2.54 -23.60
CA GLY A 91 2.37 2.72 -24.55
C GLY A 91 1.31 1.65 -24.49
N GLU A 92 0.17 1.89 -25.16
CA GLU A 92 -1.02 1.05 -25.06
C GLU A 92 -0.79 -0.39 -25.53
N ASP A 93 0.03 -0.57 -26.58
CA ASP A 93 0.29 -1.88 -27.19
C ASP A 93 1.06 -2.84 -26.26
N GLU A 94 1.79 -2.33 -25.27
CA GLU A 94 2.57 -3.14 -24.35
C GLU A 94 1.90 -3.37 -22.99
N LEU A 95 0.76 -2.72 -22.72
CA LEU A 95 0.07 -2.84 -21.43
C LEU A 95 -0.30 -4.30 -21.11
N GLY A 96 -0.77 -5.05 -22.11
CA GLY A 96 -1.10 -6.46 -21.92
C GLY A 96 0.10 -7.30 -21.46
N LYS A 97 1.27 -7.12 -22.11
CA LYS A 97 2.51 -7.82 -21.75
C LYS A 97 2.99 -7.45 -20.33
N ALA A 98 2.84 -6.18 -19.94
CA ALA A 98 3.17 -5.73 -18.60
C ALA A 98 2.34 -6.45 -17.53
N LEU A 99 1.05 -6.67 -17.79
CA LEU A 99 0.08 -7.23 -16.86
C LEU A 99 0.10 -8.75 -16.79
N GLU A 100 0.39 -9.44 -17.89
CA GLU A 100 0.30 -10.89 -17.98
C GLU A 100 1.09 -11.59 -16.85
N GLY A 101 0.42 -12.51 -16.13
CA GLY A 101 1.02 -13.28 -15.03
C GLY A 101 1.29 -12.46 -13.75
N SER A 102 0.77 -11.25 -13.61
CA SER A 102 0.95 -10.45 -12.39
C SER A 102 0.15 -11.01 -11.22
N ASP A 103 0.81 -11.14 -10.06
CA ASP A 103 0.16 -11.46 -8.78
C ASP A 103 -0.43 -10.21 -8.12
N ILE A 104 0.26 -9.07 -8.27
CA ILE A 104 -0.16 -7.77 -7.74
C ILE A 104 -0.02 -6.71 -8.83
N VAL A 105 -1.03 -5.85 -8.95
CA VAL A 105 -0.99 -4.65 -9.79
C VAL A 105 -1.14 -3.43 -8.90
N ILE A 106 -0.16 -2.53 -8.90
CA ILE A 106 -0.19 -1.28 -8.17
C ILE A 106 -0.44 -0.14 -9.16
N ILE A 107 -1.41 0.71 -8.88
CA ILE A 107 -1.86 1.75 -9.81
C ILE A 107 -1.64 3.15 -9.21
N PRO A 108 -0.43 3.72 -9.28
CA PRO A 108 -0.20 5.13 -8.97
C PRO A 108 -0.50 6.06 -10.15
N ALA A 109 -0.90 5.53 -11.30
CA ALA A 109 -1.17 6.29 -12.52
C ALA A 109 -2.22 7.38 -12.28
N GLY A 110 -1.98 8.55 -12.83
CA GLY A 110 -2.86 9.69 -12.75
C GLY A 110 -2.12 10.99 -13.03
N VAL A 111 -2.86 12.04 -13.31
CA VAL A 111 -2.29 13.37 -13.52
C VAL A 111 -2.43 14.21 -12.26
N PRO A 112 -1.42 15.01 -11.89
CA PRO A 112 -1.56 15.98 -10.83
C PRO A 112 -2.45 17.13 -11.29
N ARG A 113 -3.11 17.81 -10.34
CA ARG A 113 -3.88 19.02 -10.64
C ARG A 113 -2.97 20.08 -11.23
N LYS A 114 -3.34 20.57 -12.41
CA LYS A 114 -2.63 21.69 -13.10
C LYS A 114 -3.37 23.01 -12.84
N PRO A 115 -2.67 24.16 -12.92
CA PRO A 115 -3.34 25.46 -12.88
C PRO A 115 -4.46 25.55 -13.90
N GLY A 116 -5.62 26.08 -13.50
CA GLY A 116 -6.82 26.18 -14.35
C GLY A 116 -7.73 24.94 -14.36
N MET A 117 -7.29 23.79 -13.88
CA MET A 117 -8.15 22.61 -13.76
C MET A 117 -9.11 22.74 -12.58
N THR A 118 -10.38 22.43 -12.82
CA THR A 118 -11.37 22.21 -11.77
C THR A 118 -11.15 20.84 -11.09
N ARG A 119 -11.80 20.60 -9.96
CA ARG A 119 -11.81 19.27 -9.32
C ARG A 119 -12.49 18.22 -10.19
N ASP A 120 -13.50 18.62 -10.95
CA ASP A 120 -14.24 17.72 -11.83
C ASP A 120 -13.44 17.35 -13.07
N ASP A 121 -12.68 18.29 -13.66
CA ASP A 121 -11.75 17.98 -14.75
C ASP A 121 -10.71 16.95 -14.33
N LEU A 122 -10.09 17.15 -13.18
CA LEU A 122 -9.12 16.23 -12.62
C LEU A 122 -9.72 14.85 -12.35
N PHE A 123 -10.93 14.82 -11.77
CA PHE A 123 -11.66 13.58 -11.54
C PHE A 123 -11.91 12.84 -12.85
N ASN A 124 -12.45 13.50 -13.88
CA ASN A 124 -12.78 12.86 -15.15
C ASN A 124 -11.55 12.27 -15.85
N ILE A 125 -10.42 12.97 -15.84
CA ILE A 125 -9.16 12.49 -16.42
C ILE A 125 -8.69 11.22 -15.68
N ASN A 126 -8.58 11.29 -14.36
CA ASN A 126 -8.08 10.16 -13.57
C ASN A 126 -9.05 8.97 -13.58
N ALA A 127 -10.34 9.22 -13.57
CA ALA A 127 -11.37 8.18 -13.72
C ALA A 127 -11.28 7.47 -15.08
N GLY A 128 -11.02 8.20 -16.16
CA GLY A 128 -10.79 7.65 -17.49
C GLY A 128 -9.54 6.76 -17.55
N ILE A 129 -8.43 7.22 -16.94
CA ILE A 129 -7.20 6.43 -16.84
C ILE A 129 -7.46 5.12 -16.08
N VAL A 130 -8.11 5.20 -14.90
CA VAL A 130 -8.44 4.03 -14.08
C VAL A 130 -9.37 3.07 -14.84
N LYS A 131 -10.38 3.59 -15.55
CA LYS A 131 -11.29 2.77 -16.38
C LYS A 131 -10.51 1.95 -17.42
N SER A 132 -9.58 2.58 -18.15
CA SER A 132 -8.77 1.91 -19.18
C SER A 132 -7.85 0.86 -18.56
N LEU A 133 -7.13 1.20 -17.49
CA LEU A 133 -6.21 0.28 -16.82
C LEU A 133 -6.94 -0.92 -16.20
N CYS A 134 -8.08 -0.70 -15.53
CA CYS A 134 -8.89 -1.79 -14.96
C CYS A 134 -9.49 -2.69 -16.03
N SER A 135 -9.87 -2.15 -17.19
CA SER A 135 -10.31 -2.98 -18.33
C SER A 135 -9.20 -3.90 -18.85
N ALA A 136 -7.96 -3.39 -18.89
CA ALA A 136 -6.81 -4.22 -19.25
C ALA A 136 -6.49 -5.28 -18.18
N ILE A 137 -6.57 -4.92 -16.89
CA ILE A 137 -6.37 -5.88 -15.77
C ILE A 137 -7.39 -7.01 -15.86
N ALA A 138 -8.67 -6.68 -16.07
CA ALA A 138 -9.72 -7.67 -16.22
C ALA A 138 -9.46 -8.66 -17.37
N LYS A 139 -8.78 -8.21 -18.42
CA LYS A 139 -8.47 -9.03 -19.60
C LYS A 139 -7.19 -9.86 -19.41
N TYR A 140 -6.12 -9.29 -18.87
CA TYR A 140 -4.78 -9.89 -18.92
C TYR A 140 -4.32 -10.52 -17.60
N CYS A 141 -4.85 -10.06 -16.44
CA CYS A 141 -4.51 -10.62 -15.11
C CYS A 141 -5.68 -10.56 -14.13
N PRO A 142 -6.85 -11.18 -14.44
CA PRO A 142 -8.08 -11.04 -13.66
C PRO A 142 -7.98 -11.56 -12.23
N ASN A 143 -6.95 -12.34 -11.93
CA ASN A 143 -6.72 -12.91 -10.59
C ASN A 143 -5.78 -12.10 -9.71
N ALA A 144 -5.15 -11.05 -10.24
CA ALA A 144 -4.20 -10.21 -9.50
C ALA A 144 -4.88 -9.45 -8.35
N LEU A 145 -4.14 -9.22 -7.28
CA LEU A 145 -4.52 -8.25 -6.26
C LEU A 145 -4.28 -6.83 -6.82
N VAL A 146 -5.30 -5.97 -6.74
CA VAL A 146 -5.23 -4.60 -7.30
C VAL A 146 -5.12 -3.58 -6.18
N ASN A 147 -3.99 -2.88 -6.12
CA ASN A 147 -3.68 -1.84 -5.14
C ASN A 147 -3.87 -0.47 -5.78
N MET A 148 -5.02 0.14 -5.57
CA MET A 148 -5.40 1.45 -6.14
C MET A 148 -4.79 2.59 -5.31
N ILE A 149 -3.92 3.39 -5.95
CA ILE A 149 -3.34 4.62 -5.40
C ILE A 149 -3.90 5.86 -6.11
N SER A 150 -4.38 5.69 -7.35
CA SER A 150 -4.90 6.79 -8.18
C SER A 150 -6.02 7.54 -7.48
N ASN A 151 -5.85 8.86 -7.36
CA ASN A 151 -6.83 9.72 -6.69
C ASN A 151 -7.94 10.22 -7.64
N PRO A 152 -9.14 10.44 -7.09
CA PRO A 152 -9.56 10.27 -5.68
C PRO A 152 -9.94 8.81 -5.34
N VAL A 153 -9.24 8.19 -4.40
CA VAL A 153 -9.39 6.75 -4.06
C VAL A 153 -10.83 6.39 -3.69
N ASN A 154 -11.54 7.27 -2.97
CA ASN A 154 -12.94 7.06 -2.59
C ASN A 154 -13.88 6.85 -3.80
N SER A 155 -13.46 7.29 -4.98
CA SER A 155 -14.23 7.12 -6.24
C SER A 155 -13.58 6.11 -7.19
N THR A 156 -12.24 6.05 -7.25
CA THR A 156 -11.52 5.18 -8.21
C THR A 156 -11.66 3.70 -7.86
N VAL A 157 -11.75 3.35 -6.58
CA VAL A 157 -12.04 1.97 -6.15
C VAL A 157 -13.45 1.54 -6.57
N PRO A 158 -14.53 2.28 -6.33
CA PRO A 158 -15.85 1.99 -6.90
C PRO A 158 -15.86 1.91 -8.43
N ILE A 159 -15.11 2.78 -9.14
CA ILE A 159 -14.98 2.68 -10.61
C ILE A 159 -14.37 1.33 -11.00
N ALA A 160 -13.25 0.95 -10.38
CA ALA A 160 -12.60 -0.33 -10.65
C ALA A 160 -13.54 -1.52 -10.40
N ALA A 161 -14.28 -1.51 -9.28
CA ALA A 161 -15.26 -2.54 -8.96
C ALA A 161 -16.31 -2.68 -10.05
N GLU A 162 -16.91 -1.58 -10.52
CA GLU A 162 -17.92 -1.60 -11.58
C GLU A 162 -17.35 -2.10 -12.93
N ILE A 163 -16.11 -1.72 -13.27
CA ILE A 163 -15.45 -2.22 -14.49
C ILE A 163 -15.21 -3.72 -14.40
N PHE A 164 -14.72 -4.22 -13.26
CA PHE A 164 -14.52 -5.66 -13.06
C PHE A 164 -15.85 -6.44 -13.04
N LYS A 165 -16.93 -5.89 -12.46
CA LYS A 165 -18.27 -6.48 -12.52
C LYS A 165 -18.77 -6.61 -13.95
N LYS A 166 -18.64 -5.56 -14.77
CA LYS A 166 -19.01 -5.58 -16.19
C LYS A 166 -18.20 -6.60 -16.99
N ALA A 167 -16.94 -6.81 -16.63
CA ALA A 167 -16.08 -7.81 -17.26
C ALA A 167 -16.29 -9.24 -16.73
N GLY A 168 -17.09 -9.43 -15.66
CA GLY A 168 -17.31 -10.73 -15.03
C GLY A 168 -16.13 -11.25 -14.23
N THR A 169 -15.20 -10.37 -13.82
CA THR A 169 -13.95 -10.71 -13.12
C THR A 169 -13.86 -10.11 -11.71
N TYR A 170 -14.95 -9.52 -11.22
CA TYR A 170 -14.95 -8.87 -9.91
C TYR A 170 -14.83 -9.88 -8.77
N ASP A 171 -13.81 -9.69 -7.93
CA ASP A 171 -13.65 -10.36 -6.65
C ASP A 171 -13.37 -9.28 -5.60
N GLU A 172 -14.31 -9.06 -4.68
CA GLU A 172 -14.23 -8.04 -3.64
C GLU A 172 -12.99 -8.19 -2.73
N LYS A 173 -12.45 -9.42 -2.64
CA LYS A 173 -11.27 -9.73 -1.84
C LYS A 173 -9.96 -9.27 -2.46
N LYS A 174 -9.98 -8.90 -3.75
CA LYS A 174 -8.78 -8.60 -4.53
C LYS A 174 -8.62 -7.13 -4.90
N LEU A 175 -9.58 -6.28 -4.56
CA LEU A 175 -9.54 -4.84 -4.86
C LEU A 175 -9.35 -4.02 -3.59
N PHE A 176 -8.29 -3.23 -3.57
CA PHE A 176 -7.86 -2.44 -2.42
C PHE A 176 -7.66 -0.96 -2.80
N GLY A 177 -8.21 -0.06 -2.02
CA GLY A 177 -7.78 1.34 -2.00
C GLY A 177 -6.68 1.51 -0.95
N VAL A 178 -5.53 2.01 -1.36
CA VAL A 178 -4.36 2.17 -0.49
C VAL A 178 -4.53 3.42 0.37
N THR A 179 -4.86 3.24 1.64
CA THR A 179 -4.99 4.29 2.66
C THR A 179 -3.80 4.31 3.64
N THR A 180 -2.79 3.50 3.39
CA THR A 180 -1.62 3.31 4.26
C THR A 180 -0.87 4.60 4.55
N LEU A 181 -0.89 5.59 3.63
CA LEU A 181 -0.26 6.88 3.89
C LEU A 181 -0.91 7.62 5.07
N ASP A 182 -2.22 7.49 5.26
CA ASP A 182 -2.92 8.11 6.37
C ASP A 182 -2.53 7.44 7.69
N VAL A 183 -2.34 6.11 7.68
CA VAL A 183 -1.81 5.35 8.81
C VAL A 183 -0.38 5.78 9.15
N VAL A 184 0.49 5.89 8.13
CA VAL A 184 1.88 6.35 8.30
C VAL A 184 1.94 7.75 8.91
N ARG A 185 1.09 8.67 8.46
CA ARG A 185 0.97 10.02 9.01
C ARG A 185 0.47 10.00 10.46
N ALA A 186 -0.62 9.30 10.74
CA ALA A 186 -1.18 9.17 12.08
C ALA A 186 -0.14 8.63 13.07
N LYS A 187 0.56 7.56 12.72
CA LYS A 187 1.64 6.96 13.53
C LYS A 187 2.77 7.97 13.77
N THR A 188 3.24 8.64 12.73
CA THR A 188 4.35 9.60 12.81
C THR A 188 4.00 10.80 13.69
N PHE A 189 2.80 11.36 13.48
CA PHE A 189 2.36 12.53 14.24
C PHE A 189 2.08 12.19 15.71
N TYR A 190 1.45 11.05 15.96
CA TYR A 190 1.24 10.53 17.30
C TYR A 190 2.56 10.29 18.04
N ALA A 191 3.50 9.58 17.43
CA ALA A 191 4.81 9.29 18.01
C ALA A 191 5.55 10.57 18.44
N GLY A 192 5.51 11.60 17.59
CA GLY A 192 6.12 12.90 17.88
C GLY A 192 5.49 13.61 19.08
N LYS A 193 4.18 13.50 19.29
CA LYS A 193 3.48 14.08 20.44
C LYS A 193 3.64 13.24 21.71
N ALA A 194 3.49 11.93 21.58
CA ALA A 194 3.61 10.99 22.69
C ALA A 194 5.04 10.77 23.17
N LYS A 195 6.05 11.21 22.39
CA LYS A 195 7.48 11.01 22.66
C LYS A 195 7.88 9.53 22.77
N VAL A 196 7.30 8.70 21.90
CA VAL A 196 7.59 7.26 21.80
C VAL A 196 8.24 6.91 20.47
N PRO A 197 8.99 5.80 20.37
CA PRO A 197 9.55 5.35 19.10
C PRO A 197 8.45 5.06 18.09
N VAL A 198 8.53 5.65 16.90
CA VAL A 198 7.49 5.46 15.85
C VAL A 198 7.32 4.01 15.41
N ALA A 199 8.36 3.20 15.49
CA ALA A 199 8.32 1.78 15.14
C ALA A 199 7.39 0.96 16.06
N GLU A 200 7.15 1.44 17.29
CA GLU A 200 6.28 0.79 18.28
C GLU A 200 4.83 1.26 18.16
N VAL A 201 4.59 2.34 17.39
CA VAL A 201 3.26 2.96 17.31
C VAL A 201 2.36 2.20 16.36
N ASN A 202 1.16 1.91 16.81
CA ASN A 202 0.04 1.48 15.98
C ASN A 202 -1.14 2.43 16.17
N VAL A 203 -1.72 2.92 15.08
CA VAL A 203 -2.92 3.76 15.04
C VAL A 203 -3.77 3.31 13.87
N PRO A 204 -4.93 2.70 14.07
CA PRO A 204 -5.85 2.42 12.97
C PRO A 204 -6.39 3.73 12.37
N VAL A 205 -6.55 3.76 11.05
CA VAL A 205 -7.21 4.85 10.34
C VAL A 205 -8.34 4.26 9.50
N VAL A 206 -9.54 4.80 9.66
CA VAL A 206 -10.76 4.25 9.06
C VAL A 206 -11.51 5.31 8.25
N GLY A 207 -12.54 4.89 7.52
CA GLY A 207 -13.39 5.79 6.72
C GLY A 207 -13.05 5.76 5.24
N GLY A 208 -12.38 6.79 4.74
CA GLY A 208 -11.92 6.95 3.35
C GLY A 208 -10.53 7.54 3.26
N HIS A 209 -10.23 8.21 2.12
CA HIS A 209 -8.89 8.75 1.81
C HIS A 209 -8.94 10.21 1.32
N ALA A 210 -9.84 11.03 1.85
CA ALA A 210 -9.92 12.45 1.47
C ALA A 210 -10.50 13.29 2.61
N GLY A 211 -9.81 14.34 3.03
CA GLY A 211 -10.30 15.32 4.00
C GLY A 211 -10.92 14.68 5.24
N ILE A 212 -12.14 15.08 5.58
CA ILE A 212 -12.85 14.59 6.76
C ILE A 212 -13.18 13.09 6.71
N THR A 213 -13.10 12.45 5.53
CA THR A 213 -13.33 11.00 5.43
C THR A 213 -12.20 10.17 6.06
N ILE A 214 -11.05 10.79 6.35
CA ILE A 214 -9.93 10.16 7.05
C ILE A 214 -10.17 10.28 8.56
N LEU A 215 -10.39 9.14 9.23
CA LEU A 215 -10.64 9.11 10.67
C LEU A 215 -9.60 8.26 11.39
N PRO A 216 -8.54 8.86 11.95
CA PRO A 216 -7.58 8.15 12.79
C PRO A 216 -8.19 7.85 14.15
N LEU A 217 -8.05 6.62 14.60
CA LEU A 217 -8.57 6.14 15.89
C LEU A 217 -7.47 6.24 16.97
N PHE A 218 -7.19 7.45 17.44
CA PHE A 218 -6.17 7.69 18.46
C PHE A 218 -6.54 7.11 19.84
N SER A 219 -7.84 6.88 20.11
CA SER A 219 -8.28 6.16 21.32
C SER A 219 -7.75 4.73 21.37
N GLN A 220 -7.45 4.14 20.20
CA GLN A 220 -6.88 2.80 20.04
C GLN A 220 -5.37 2.80 19.80
N ALA A 221 -4.71 3.96 19.94
CA ALA A 221 -3.27 4.05 19.72
C ALA A 221 -2.49 3.19 20.73
N THR A 222 -1.45 2.54 20.25
CA THR A 222 -0.49 1.81 21.08
C THR A 222 0.94 2.22 20.72
N PRO A 223 1.86 2.40 21.70
CA PRO A 223 1.58 2.44 23.13
C PRO A 223 0.65 3.60 23.51
N LYS A 224 -0.17 3.41 24.53
CA LYS A 224 -1.13 4.44 24.96
C LYS A 224 -0.37 5.60 25.60
N ALA A 225 -0.69 6.82 25.18
CA ALA A 225 -0.19 8.05 25.79
C ALA A 225 -1.36 8.88 26.35
N ASN A 226 -1.09 9.60 27.42
CA ASN A 226 -2.07 10.50 28.02
C ASN A 226 -1.99 11.85 27.30
N LEU A 227 -2.78 12.00 26.23
CA LEU A 227 -2.86 13.22 25.43
C LEU A 227 -4.22 13.89 25.67
N ASP A 228 -4.20 15.20 25.82
CA ASP A 228 -5.42 16.00 26.00
C ASP A 228 -6.29 15.96 24.74
N ASP A 229 -7.59 16.16 24.90
CA ASP A 229 -8.57 16.13 23.79
C ASP A 229 -8.23 17.13 22.67
N ASP A 230 -7.73 18.30 23.02
CA ASP A 230 -7.33 19.31 22.03
C ASP A 230 -6.11 18.85 21.20
N VAL A 231 -5.20 18.09 21.81
CA VAL A 231 -4.08 17.49 21.10
C VAL A 231 -4.58 16.39 20.16
N ILE A 232 -5.52 15.54 20.60
CA ILE A 232 -6.14 14.52 19.76
C ILE A 232 -6.86 15.13 18.56
N LYS A 233 -7.66 16.18 18.78
CA LYS A 233 -8.33 16.93 17.70
C LYS A 233 -7.34 17.54 16.71
N ALA A 234 -6.25 18.13 17.20
CA ALA A 234 -5.19 18.69 16.36
C ALA A 234 -4.45 17.61 15.53
N LEU A 235 -4.17 16.45 16.12
CA LEU A 235 -3.57 15.31 15.43
C LEU A 235 -4.51 14.76 14.35
N THR A 236 -5.80 14.65 14.65
CA THR A 236 -6.83 14.22 13.70
C THR A 236 -6.88 15.19 12.51
N LYS A 237 -7.00 16.47 12.77
CA LYS A 237 -7.04 17.51 11.73
C LYS A 237 -5.78 17.49 10.86
N ARG A 238 -4.58 17.40 11.47
CA ARG A 238 -3.33 17.30 10.72
C ARG A 238 -3.25 16.04 9.86
N THR A 239 -3.78 14.91 10.34
CA THR A 239 -3.81 13.67 9.55
C THR A 239 -4.72 13.85 8.32
N GLN A 240 -5.89 14.46 8.49
CA GLN A 240 -6.83 14.80 7.41
C GLN A 240 -6.24 15.76 6.38
N ASP A 241 -5.48 16.76 6.84
CA ASP A 241 -4.89 17.80 5.99
C ASP A 241 -3.48 17.45 5.50
N GLY A 242 -2.95 16.30 5.82
CA GLY A 242 -1.56 15.92 5.50
C GLY A 242 -1.24 15.94 4.00
N GLY A 243 -2.24 15.78 3.12
CA GLY A 243 -2.10 16.00 1.69
C GLY A 243 -1.91 17.46 1.34
N THR A 244 -2.73 18.35 1.93
CA THR A 244 -2.69 19.80 1.75
C THR A 244 -1.37 20.37 2.26
N GLU A 245 -0.90 19.95 3.46
CA GLU A 245 0.39 20.33 4.04
C GLU A 245 1.54 20.13 3.02
N VAL A 246 1.55 19.01 2.31
CA VAL A 246 2.60 18.72 1.31
C VAL A 246 2.44 19.58 0.05
N VAL A 247 1.21 19.78 -0.43
CA VAL A 247 0.95 20.62 -1.62
C VAL A 247 1.37 22.06 -1.37
N GLU A 248 1.05 22.61 -0.21
CA GLU A 248 1.44 23.95 0.20
C GLU A 248 2.96 24.09 0.33
N ALA A 249 3.61 23.13 1.01
CA ALA A 249 5.07 23.12 1.15
C ALA A 249 5.80 23.01 -0.20
N LYS A 250 5.17 22.38 -1.19
CA LYS A 250 5.68 22.32 -2.59
C LYS A 250 5.27 23.52 -3.45
N ALA A 251 4.66 24.55 -2.86
CA ALA A 251 4.14 25.72 -3.56
C ALA A 251 3.22 25.35 -4.76
N GLY A 252 2.38 24.32 -4.58
CA GLY A 252 1.44 23.83 -5.60
C GLY A 252 2.09 22.99 -6.72
N LYS A 253 3.40 22.71 -6.66
CA LYS A 253 4.12 21.96 -7.70
C LYS A 253 4.02 20.44 -7.54
N GLY A 254 2.92 19.94 -7.00
CA GLY A 254 2.65 18.51 -6.83
C GLY A 254 2.20 18.15 -5.42
N SER A 255 1.90 16.87 -5.24
CA SER A 255 1.40 16.28 -3.99
C SER A 255 2.46 15.39 -3.33
N ALA A 256 2.06 14.57 -2.35
CA ALA A 256 2.90 13.55 -1.75
C ALA A 256 3.36 12.54 -2.82
N THR A 257 4.65 12.32 -2.94
CA THR A 257 5.26 11.36 -3.87
C THR A 257 6.06 10.31 -3.12
N LEU A 258 7.11 10.70 -2.40
CA LEU A 258 8.00 9.78 -1.70
C LEU A 258 7.27 9.04 -0.57
N SER A 259 6.53 9.76 0.26
CA SER A 259 5.75 9.15 1.36
C SER A 259 4.61 8.27 0.83
N MET A 260 4.01 8.61 -0.33
CA MET A 260 3.00 7.76 -0.96
C MET A 260 3.64 6.49 -1.56
N ALA A 261 4.80 6.59 -2.19
CA ALA A 261 5.55 5.44 -2.68
C ALA A 261 5.93 4.48 -1.53
N TYR A 262 6.38 5.03 -0.42
CA TYR A 262 6.66 4.25 0.80
C TYR A 262 5.40 3.54 1.32
N ALA A 263 4.29 4.24 1.47
CA ALA A 263 3.03 3.66 1.93
C ALA A 263 2.50 2.58 0.96
N GLY A 264 2.59 2.83 -0.36
CA GLY A 264 2.23 1.85 -1.39
C GLY A 264 3.09 0.58 -1.33
N ALA A 265 4.39 0.74 -1.09
CA ALA A 265 5.31 -0.39 -0.94
C ALA A 265 5.02 -1.21 0.34
N LEU A 266 4.69 -0.55 1.46
CA LEU A 266 4.28 -1.24 2.69
C LEU A 266 3.02 -2.07 2.48
N PHE A 267 2.00 -1.50 1.82
CA PHE A 267 0.77 -2.22 1.56
C PHE A 267 0.97 -3.38 0.58
N ALA A 268 1.76 -3.18 -0.47
CA ALA A 268 2.11 -4.25 -1.41
C ALA A 268 2.91 -5.38 -0.73
N ASP A 269 3.83 -5.06 0.18
CA ASP A 269 4.56 -6.04 0.99
C ASP A 269 3.59 -6.87 1.86
N ALA A 270 2.62 -6.22 2.49
CA ALA A 270 1.58 -6.91 3.25
C ALA A 270 0.75 -7.86 2.35
N CYS A 271 0.37 -7.42 1.15
CA CYS A 271 -0.30 -8.28 0.17
C CYS A 271 0.57 -9.48 -0.24
N LEU A 272 1.86 -9.27 -0.51
CA LEU A 272 2.82 -10.34 -0.83
C LEU A 272 2.97 -11.35 0.31
N LYS A 273 3.04 -10.87 1.55
CA LYS A 273 3.05 -11.72 2.74
C LYS A 273 1.77 -12.56 2.85
N GLY A 274 0.60 -11.96 2.63
CA GLY A 274 -0.67 -12.68 2.57
C GLY A 274 -0.68 -13.77 1.50
N LEU A 275 -0.31 -13.44 0.25
CA LEU A 275 -0.18 -14.40 -0.85
C LEU A 275 0.78 -15.56 -0.51
N ASN A 276 1.82 -15.30 0.27
CA ASN A 276 2.78 -16.29 0.74
C ASN A 276 2.35 -16.99 2.05
N ARG A 277 1.11 -16.78 2.49
CA ARG A 277 0.49 -17.41 3.67
C ARG A 277 1.18 -17.05 5.00
N VAL A 278 1.80 -15.88 5.08
CA VAL A 278 2.26 -15.37 6.37
C VAL A 278 1.03 -15.11 7.23
N PRO A 279 0.97 -15.65 8.46
CA PRO A 279 -0.21 -15.49 9.31
C PRO A 279 -0.32 -14.05 9.83
N ASP A 280 -1.56 -13.67 10.19
CA ASP A 280 -1.88 -12.46 10.94
C ASP A 280 -1.38 -11.14 10.33
N VAL A 281 -1.35 -11.08 8.99
CA VAL A 281 -1.08 -9.84 8.27
C VAL A 281 -2.34 -8.98 8.29
N VAL A 282 -2.27 -7.83 8.96
CA VAL A 282 -3.40 -6.89 9.10
C VAL A 282 -2.96 -5.50 8.71
N GLU A 283 -3.70 -4.88 7.79
CA GLU A 283 -3.50 -3.50 7.32
C GLU A 283 -4.83 -2.76 7.25
N CYS A 284 -4.80 -1.43 7.25
CA CYS A 284 -5.97 -0.63 6.92
C CYS A 284 -6.06 -0.44 5.40
N SER A 285 -7.25 -0.67 4.84
CA SER A 285 -7.48 -0.48 3.40
C SER A 285 -8.94 -0.15 3.12
N PHE A 286 -9.16 0.62 2.06
CA PHE A 286 -10.49 0.95 1.54
C PHE A 286 -10.97 -0.17 0.62
N VAL A 287 -11.93 -0.93 1.09
CA VAL A 287 -12.43 -2.15 0.42
C VAL A 287 -13.95 -2.17 0.38
N GLN A 288 -14.54 -3.05 -0.42
CA GLN A 288 -15.96 -3.37 -0.27
C GLN A 288 -16.18 -3.93 1.14
N SER A 289 -17.18 -3.40 1.83
CA SER A 289 -17.34 -3.64 3.27
C SER A 289 -18.81 -3.57 3.67
N SER A 290 -19.16 -4.33 4.70
CA SER A 290 -20.49 -4.31 5.35
C SER A 290 -20.42 -3.76 6.79
N ILE A 291 -19.29 -3.14 7.19
CA ILE A 291 -19.11 -2.58 8.54
C ILE A 291 -20.06 -1.40 8.78
N THR A 292 -20.36 -0.64 7.73
CA THR A 292 -21.32 0.46 7.74
C THR A 292 -22.35 0.24 6.63
N GLU A 293 -23.31 1.15 6.51
CA GLU A 293 -24.29 1.17 5.42
C GLU A 293 -23.67 1.53 4.05
N LEU A 294 -22.42 2.01 4.02
CA LEU A 294 -21.71 2.35 2.79
C LEU A 294 -21.11 1.09 2.14
N PRO A 295 -21.19 0.93 0.81
CA PRO A 295 -20.68 -0.27 0.14
C PRO A 295 -19.16 -0.39 0.12
N PHE A 296 -18.44 0.70 0.38
CA PHE A 296 -16.98 0.74 0.51
C PHE A 296 -16.59 1.54 1.75
N PHE A 297 -15.62 1.02 2.49
CA PHE A 297 -15.15 1.66 3.72
C PHE A 297 -13.72 1.23 4.02
N ALA A 298 -12.89 2.15 4.56
CA ALA A 298 -11.56 1.81 5.03
C ALA A 298 -11.60 1.35 6.48
N SER A 299 -11.07 0.17 6.73
CA SER A 299 -10.89 -0.38 8.08
C SER A 299 -9.74 -1.38 8.09
N LYS A 300 -9.43 -1.96 9.24
CA LYS A 300 -8.49 -3.06 9.32
C LYS A 300 -9.01 -4.26 8.54
N VAL A 301 -8.17 -4.83 7.67
CA VAL A 301 -8.45 -6.07 6.94
C VAL A 301 -7.34 -7.08 7.23
N LYS A 302 -7.73 -8.33 7.42
CA LYS A 302 -6.79 -9.45 7.48
C LYS A 302 -6.51 -9.91 6.05
N LEU A 303 -5.24 -9.97 5.70
CA LEU A 303 -4.78 -10.36 4.36
C LEU A 303 -4.28 -11.80 4.36
N GLY A 304 -4.61 -12.53 3.33
CA GLY A 304 -4.17 -13.90 3.14
C GLY A 304 -4.01 -14.28 1.68
N LYS A 305 -3.98 -15.57 1.41
CA LYS A 305 -3.69 -16.13 0.08
C LYS A 305 -4.61 -15.60 -1.03
N ASN A 306 -5.85 -15.29 -0.71
CA ASN A 306 -6.84 -14.86 -1.70
C ASN A 306 -7.16 -13.36 -1.63
N GLY A 307 -6.32 -12.58 -0.93
CA GLY A 307 -6.56 -11.16 -0.67
C GLY A 307 -7.18 -10.94 0.71
N VAL A 308 -8.31 -10.23 0.81
CA VAL A 308 -9.03 -10.01 2.07
C VAL A 308 -9.62 -11.34 2.56
N GLU A 309 -9.18 -11.80 3.71
CA GLU A 309 -9.78 -12.95 4.40
C GLU A 309 -10.90 -12.51 5.35
N GLU A 310 -10.71 -11.37 6.01
CA GLU A 310 -11.65 -10.84 6.99
C GLU A 310 -11.58 -9.32 7.01
N VAL A 311 -12.73 -8.67 7.05
CA VAL A 311 -12.87 -7.24 7.34
C VAL A 311 -13.14 -7.08 8.81
N LEU A 312 -12.19 -6.49 9.52
CA LEU A 312 -12.24 -6.37 10.97
C LEU A 312 -13.11 -5.16 11.38
N GLY A 313 -13.83 -5.32 12.49
CA GLY A 313 -14.65 -4.25 13.04
C GLY A 313 -13.84 -3.03 13.49
N LEU A 314 -14.53 -1.90 13.73
CA LEU A 314 -13.89 -0.64 14.11
C LEU A 314 -13.30 -0.66 15.52
N GLY A 315 -13.74 -1.60 16.38
CA GLY A 315 -13.40 -1.61 17.79
C GLY A 315 -14.16 -0.51 18.57
N PRO A 316 -13.78 -0.26 19.84
CA PRO A 316 -14.40 0.80 20.63
C PRO A 316 -13.97 2.17 20.12
N LEU A 317 -14.93 3.08 19.95
CA LEU A 317 -14.71 4.46 19.54
C LEU A 317 -14.92 5.40 20.73
N SER A 318 -14.12 6.46 20.82
CA SER A 318 -14.43 7.58 21.70
C SER A 318 -15.61 8.39 21.16
N ASP A 319 -16.23 9.22 21.99
CA ASP A 319 -17.34 10.10 21.57
C ASP A 319 -16.94 11.00 20.39
N PHE A 320 -15.71 11.51 20.40
CA PHE A 320 -15.14 12.30 19.30
C PHE A 320 -15.01 11.50 18.00
N GLU A 321 -14.54 10.27 18.08
CA GLU A 321 -14.40 9.37 16.92
C GLU A 321 -15.77 8.91 16.40
N GLN A 322 -16.74 8.68 17.29
CA GLN A 322 -18.11 8.36 16.90
C GLN A 322 -18.77 9.53 16.14
N GLN A 323 -18.61 10.76 16.61
CA GLN A 323 -19.07 11.95 15.91
C GLN A 323 -18.35 12.12 14.56
N GLY A 324 -17.03 11.85 14.51
CA GLY A 324 -16.24 11.84 13.28
C GLY A 324 -16.76 10.81 12.27
N LEU A 325 -17.10 9.60 12.74
CA LEU A 325 -17.67 8.55 11.92
C LEU A 325 -19.00 8.97 11.27
N GLU A 326 -19.91 9.56 12.03
CA GLU A 326 -21.18 10.04 11.46
C GLU A 326 -20.97 11.20 10.48
N SER A 327 -20.03 12.11 10.78
CA SER A 327 -19.74 13.28 9.96
C SER A 327 -19.10 12.93 8.61
N LEU A 328 -18.31 11.87 8.52
CA LEU A 328 -17.62 11.48 7.28
C LEU A 328 -18.54 10.78 6.26
N LYS A 329 -19.60 10.10 6.72
CA LYS A 329 -20.45 9.25 5.88
C LYS A 329 -21.07 9.96 4.68
N PRO A 330 -21.66 11.19 4.79
CA PRO A 330 -22.25 11.86 3.64
C PRO A 330 -21.25 12.16 2.51
N GLU A 331 -20.05 12.64 2.87
CA GLU A 331 -19.00 12.94 1.89
C GLU A 331 -18.45 11.67 1.24
N LEU A 332 -18.24 10.63 2.04
CA LEU A 332 -17.78 9.34 1.53
C LEU A 332 -18.80 8.71 0.60
N LYS A 333 -20.09 8.73 0.97
CA LYS A 333 -21.21 8.29 0.12
C LYS A 333 -21.23 9.00 -1.23
N SER A 334 -21.15 10.33 -1.21
CA SER A 334 -21.13 11.14 -2.43
C SER A 334 -19.95 10.78 -3.35
N SER A 335 -18.77 10.54 -2.77
CA SER A 335 -17.58 10.12 -3.52
C SER A 335 -17.73 8.75 -4.16
N ILE A 336 -18.32 7.79 -3.44
CA ILE A 336 -18.60 6.43 -3.93
C ILE A 336 -19.61 6.50 -5.08
N GLU A 337 -20.74 7.18 -4.89
CA GLU A 337 -21.79 7.33 -5.90
C GLU A 337 -21.28 8.01 -7.16
N LYS A 338 -20.41 9.03 -7.03
CA LYS A 338 -19.76 9.70 -8.17
C LYS A 338 -18.92 8.69 -8.98
N GLY A 339 -18.17 7.82 -8.32
CA GLY A 339 -17.38 6.78 -8.97
C GLY A 339 -18.26 5.76 -9.72
N ILE A 340 -19.27 5.23 -9.03
CA ILE A 340 -20.23 4.27 -9.63
C ILE A 340 -20.93 4.88 -10.85
N LYS A 341 -21.41 6.13 -10.73
CA LYS A 341 -22.07 6.84 -11.84
C LYS A 341 -21.15 6.98 -13.05
N PHE A 342 -19.89 7.37 -12.84
CA PHE A 342 -18.91 7.51 -13.92
C PHE A 342 -18.67 6.18 -14.65
N ALA A 343 -18.52 5.09 -13.91
CA ALA A 343 -18.29 3.77 -14.51
C ALA A 343 -19.48 3.26 -15.33
N ASN A 344 -20.68 3.75 -15.06
CA ASN A 344 -21.93 3.33 -15.72
C ASN A 344 -22.35 4.25 -16.87
N GLN A 345 -21.58 5.30 -17.16
CA GLN A 345 -21.67 6.08 -18.38
C GLN A 345 -20.89 5.40 -19.51
#